data_fe10c9f4427ffc81e54fbfd0c8681e74
#
_entry.id   fe10c9f4427ffc81e54fbfd0c8681e74
#
_cell.length_a   1.000
_cell.length_b   1.000
_cell.length_c   1.000
_cell.angle_alpha   90.00
_cell.angle_beta   90.00
_cell.angle_gamma   90.00
#
_symmetry.space_group_name_H-M   'P 1'
#
loop_
_entity.id
_entity.type
_entity.pdbx_description
1 polymer ?
#
loop_
_entity_poly.entity_id
_entity_poly.type
_entity_poly.pdbx_seq_one_letter_code
_entity_poly.pdbx_strand_id
1 'polypeptide(L)'
;EVGYAVIDLETTGLSPAADSIIEVGIVLLDPDGATQRSWSTLVDPGASVDVGPTFIHGLVAEDLIGAPALPEIADLLVRDLAGRAVVAHNARFDVGFLTQALGALGRLNRGARIPRVCTMELARSYITTPSRRLVTCCESAGVRIGSHHCALDDAHACAGLLRHYMSVGHERGDDPVAWSRSLESAAAFTAWTWDEAAARTQEDRLTPRAGDGVPRQPRELRRPSA
;
A
#
# COMPACT_ATOMS: atom_id res chain seq x y z
N GLU A 1 2.35 -6.48 20.21
CA GLU A 1 1.88 -5.79 19.00
C GLU A 1 3.04 -5.68 18.02
N VAL A 2 2.78 -5.96 16.74
CA VAL A 2 3.85 -6.03 15.71
C VAL A 2 4.04 -4.67 15.02
N GLY A 3 2.97 -3.86 14.89
CA GLY A 3 3.00 -2.55 14.28
C GLY A 3 2.08 -2.41 13.06
N TYR A 4 2.53 -1.67 12.04
CA TYR A 4 1.72 -1.33 10.88
C TYR A 4 2.34 -1.89 9.60
N ALA A 5 1.49 -2.24 8.64
CA ALA A 5 1.85 -2.48 7.26
C ALA A 5 1.22 -1.37 6.40
N VAL A 6 2.01 -0.39 6.03
CA VAL A 6 1.56 0.71 5.16
C VAL A 6 1.68 0.24 3.73
N ILE A 7 0.58 0.24 3.00
CA ILE A 7 0.52 -0.25 1.64
C ILE A 7 -0.01 0.81 0.69
N ASP A 8 0.39 0.67 -0.56
CA ASP A 8 -0.23 1.30 -1.71
C ASP A 8 -0.22 0.31 -2.88
N LEU A 9 -1.29 0.29 -3.66
CA LEU A 9 -1.49 -0.63 -4.78
C LEU A 9 -1.76 0.12 -6.06
N GLU A 10 -1.05 -0.21 -7.14
CA GLU A 10 -1.50 0.13 -8.48
C GLU A 10 -2.31 -1.02 -9.07
N THR A 11 -3.36 -0.68 -9.80
CA THR A 11 -4.35 -1.64 -10.28
C THR A 11 -4.78 -1.34 -11.70
N THR A 12 -5.31 -2.34 -12.40
CA THR A 12 -5.82 -2.18 -13.78
C THR A 12 -7.12 -1.36 -13.85
N GLY A 13 -7.76 -1.13 -12.71
CA GLY A 13 -8.99 -0.34 -12.61
C GLY A 13 -9.47 -0.18 -11.17
N LEU A 14 -10.75 0.15 -10.97
CA LEU A 14 -11.28 0.55 -9.67
C LEU A 14 -12.11 -0.54 -8.96
N SER A 15 -12.37 -1.67 -9.63
CA SER A 15 -13.24 -2.73 -9.12
C SER A 15 -12.43 -3.94 -8.64
N PRO A 16 -12.33 -4.20 -7.32
CA PRO A 16 -11.63 -5.38 -6.82
C PRO A 16 -12.14 -6.72 -7.36
N ALA A 17 -13.40 -6.76 -7.84
CA ALA A 17 -14.01 -7.97 -8.39
C ALA A 17 -13.68 -8.21 -9.87
N ALA A 18 -13.23 -7.17 -10.60
CA ALA A 18 -13.00 -7.23 -12.04
C ALA A 18 -11.57 -6.89 -12.43
N ASP A 19 -10.88 -6.13 -11.59
CA ASP A 19 -9.57 -5.59 -11.87
C ASP A 19 -8.46 -6.29 -11.06
N SER A 20 -7.23 -6.16 -11.51
CA SER A 20 -6.06 -6.85 -10.96
C SER A 20 -5.09 -5.87 -10.32
N ILE A 21 -4.34 -6.34 -9.32
CA ILE A 21 -3.17 -5.65 -8.77
C ILE A 21 -2.03 -5.79 -9.75
N ILE A 22 -1.34 -4.70 -10.09
CA ILE A 22 -0.19 -4.67 -11.00
C ILE A 22 1.08 -4.10 -10.35
N GLU A 23 0.98 -3.47 -9.17
CA GLU A 23 2.13 -3.08 -8.35
C GLU A 23 1.74 -3.13 -6.88
N VAL A 24 2.67 -3.54 -6.04
CA VAL A 24 2.54 -3.53 -4.57
C VAL A 24 3.71 -2.74 -4.00
N GLY A 25 3.42 -1.72 -3.22
CA GLY A 25 4.37 -1.03 -2.35
C GLY A 25 4.00 -1.26 -0.89
N ILE A 26 4.98 -1.62 -0.06
CA ILE A 26 4.75 -1.86 1.36
C ILE A 26 5.88 -1.28 2.21
N VAL A 27 5.50 -0.64 3.32
CA VAL A 27 6.40 -0.12 4.35
C VAL A 27 5.96 -0.68 5.70
N LEU A 28 6.79 -1.48 6.31
CA LEU A 28 6.54 -2.05 7.63
C LEU A 28 7.04 -1.10 8.71
N LEU A 29 6.16 -0.75 9.64
CA LEU A 29 6.48 0.11 10.77
C LEU A 29 6.29 -0.67 12.07
N ASP A 30 7.08 -0.32 13.08
CA ASP A 30 6.81 -0.72 14.46
C ASP A 30 5.60 0.05 15.05
N PRO A 31 5.15 -0.26 16.28
CA PRO A 31 4.03 0.44 16.91
C PRO A 31 4.25 1.94 17.11
N ASP A 32 5.50 2.40 17.18
CA ASP A 32 5.86 3.81 17.37
C ASP A 32 6.03 4.54 16.02
N GLY A 33 5.85 3.81 14.91
CA GLY A 33 5.92 4.36 13.56
C GLY A 33 7.33 4.37 12.93
N ALA A 34 8.34 3.78 13.58
CA ALA A 34 9.67 3.67 12.97
C ALA A 34 9.68 2.60 11.87
N THR A 35 10.34 2.89 10.75
CA THR A 35 10.42 1.96 9.62
C THR A 35 11.31 0.77 9.96
N GLN A 36 10.78 -0.44 9.82
CA GLN A 36 11.49 -1.70 9.98
C GLN A 36 12.02 -2.24 8.65
N ARG A 37 11.18 -2.19 7.60
CA ARG A 37 11.47 -2.71 6.26
C ARG A 37 10.54 -2.06 5.25
N SER A 38 10.98 -2.01 4.00
CA SER A 38 10.11 -1.69 2.86
C SER A 38 10.52 -2.49 1.63
N TRP A 39 9.56 -2.74 0.75
CA TRP A 39 9.79 -3.36 -0.55
C TRP A 39 8.66 -3.03 -1.51
N SER A 40 8.93 -3.19 -2.79
CA SER A 40 7.93 -3.12 -3.85
C SER A 40 8.11 -4.24 -4.85
N THR A 41 7.06 -4.52 -5.61
CA THR A 41 7.15 -5.39 -6.77
C THR A 41 6.06 -5.04 -7.77
N LEU A 42 6.41 -5.11 -9.05
CA LEU A 42 5.45 -5.24 -10.11
C LEU A 42 4.76 -6.61 -10.01
N VAL A 43 3.55 -6.72 -10.52
CA VAL A 43 2.77 -7.96 -10.55
C VAL A 43 2.23 -8.16 -11.95
N ASP A 44 2.52 -9.32 -12.55
CA ASP A 44 1.96 -9.71 -13.84
C ASP A 44 0.50 -10.19 -13.68
N PRO A 45 -0.49 -9.48 -14.20
CA PRO A 45 -1.89 -9.88 -14.13
C PRO A 45 -2.25 -10.97 -15.15
N GLY A 46 -1.33 -11.33 -16.04
CA GLY A 46 -1.50 -12.24 -17.17
C GLY A 46 -1.67 -11.52 -18.51
N ALA A 47 -1.18 -12.13 -19.56
CA ALA A 47 -1.05 -11.54 -20.92
C ALA A 47 -2.37 -11.09 -21.57
N SER A 48 -3.52 -11.57 -21.09
CA SER A 48 -4.85 -11.18 -21.61
C SER A 48 -5.49 -10.02 -20.88
N VAL A 49 -4.85 -9.49 -19.81
CA VAL A 49 -5.39 -8.42 -18.97
C VAL A 49 -4.90 -7.09 -19.51
N ASP A 50 -5.82 -6.16 -19.75
CA ASP A 50 -5.48 -4.77 -20.04
C ASP A 50 -4.91 -4.12 -18.77
N VAL A 51 -3.77 -3.46 -18.87
CA VAL A 51 -3.10 -2.80 -17.73
C VAL A 51 -3.86 -1.58 -17.20
N GLY A 52 -4.89 -1.12 -17.93
CA GLY A 52 -5.77 -0.05 -17.49
C GLY A 52 -5.19 1.35 -17.73
N PRO A 53 -5.49 2.32 -16.83
CA PRO A 53 -5.23 3.73 -17.06
C PRO A 53 -3.75 4.11 -16.87
N THR A 54 -2.92 3.82 -17.86
CA THR A 54 -1.48 4.11 -17.86
C THR A 54 -1.13 5.58 -17.56
N PHE A 55 -2.07 6.50 -17.83
CA PHE A 55 -1.89 7.91 -17.49
C PHE A 55 -1.98 8.20 -15.97
N ILE A 56 -2.48 7.25 -15.17
CA ILE A 56 -2.50 7.33 -13.70
C ILE A 56 -1.22 6.71 -13.13
N HIS A 57 -1.01 5.41 -13.30
CA HIS A 57 0.10 4.67 -12.69
C HIS A 57 1.37 4.64 -13.54
N GLY A 58 1.30 5.06 -14.82
CA GLY A 58 2.45 5.16 -15.72
C GLY A 58 3.06 3.83 -16.16
N LEU A 59 2.44 2.69 -15.82
CA LEU A 59 2.89 1.35 -16.23
C LEU A 59 2.27 0.99 -17.57
N VAL A 60 3.03 0.30 -18.41
CA VAL A 60 2.58 -0.32 -19.65
C VAL A 60 2.75 -1.83 -19.57
N ALA A 61 2.14 -2.58 -20.47
CA ALA A 61 2.19 -4.05 -20.43
C ALA A 61 3.63 -4.59 -20.47
N GLU A 62 4.51 -3.91 -21.19
CA GLU A 62 5.92 -4.26 -21.30
C GLU A 62 6.68 -4.17 -19.97
N ASP A 63 6.28 -3.28 -19.06
CA ASP A 63 6.90 -3.14 -17.73
C ASP A 63 6.61 -4.36 -16.85
N LEU A 64 5.51 -5.07 -17.11
CA LEU A 64 5.06 -6.22 -16.30
C LEU A 64 5.64 -7.55 -16.81
N ILE A 65 6.32 -7.56 -17.96
CA ILE A 65 6.91 -8.77 -18.50
C ILE A 65 8.02 -9.29 -17.58
N GLY A 66 7.84 -10.53 -17.10
CA GLY A 66 8.79 -11.17 -16.19
C GLY A 66 8.61 -10.81 -14.72
N ALA A 67 7.64 -9.95 -14.39
CA ALA A 67 7.21 -9.75 -13.02
C ALA A 67 6.50 -11.01 -12.48
N PRO A 68 6.55 -11.28 -11.16
CA PRO A 68 5.83 -12.41 -10.59
C PRO A 68 4.32 -12.22 -10.71
N ALA A 69 3.58 -13.29 -10.90
CA ALA A 69 2.13 -13.29 -10.70
C ALA A 69 1.81 -13.19 -9.20
N LEU A 70 0.62 -12.68 -8.87
CA LEU A 70 0.23 -12.49 -7.46
C LEU A 70 0.35 -13.76 -6.58
N PRO A 71 0.00 -14.96 -7.03
CA PRO A 71 0.23 -16.18 -6.24
C PRO A 71 1.69 -16.43 -5.87
N GLU A 72 2.64 -15.93 -6.67
CA GLU A 72 4.08 -16.12 -6.48
C GLU A 72 4.70 -15.20 -5.42
N ILE A 73 3.92 -14.22 -4.91
CA ILE A 73 4.31 -13.31 -3.82
C ILE A 73 3.31 -13.31 -2.67
N ALA A 74 2.22 -14.08 -2.78
CA ALA A 74 1.09 -14.00 -1.84
C ALA A 74 1.46 -14.42 -0.40
N ASP A 75 2.32 -15.43 -0.23
CA ASP A 75 2.75 -15.88 1.09
C ASP A 75 3.66 -14.83 1.76
N LEU A 76 4.57 -14.22 1.00
CA LEU A 76 5.40 -13.11 1.47
C LEU A 76 4.53 -11.90 1.88
N LEU A 77 3.59 -11.51 1.03
CA LEU A 77 2.70 -10.39 1.29
C LEU A 77 1.89 -10.64 2.57
N VAL A 78 1.28 -11.81 2.70
CA VAL A 78 0.49 -12.16 3.89
C VAL A 78 1.35 -12.24 5.15
N ARG A 79 2.55 -12.84 5.09
CA ARG A 79 3.50 -12.84 6.21
C ARG A 79 3.77 -11.44 6.73
N ASP A 80 3.99 -10.49 5.83
CA ASP A 80 4.31 -9.11 6.18
C ASP A 80 3.07 -8.31 6.64
N LEU A 81 1.85 -8.72 6.26
CA LEU A 81 0.59 -8.15 6.78
C LEU A 81 0.16 -8.75 8.11
N ALA A 82 0.55 -10.00 8.41
CA ALA A 82 0.06 -10.73 9.58
C ALA A 82 0.48 -10.07 10.90
N GLY A 83 -0.49 -9.89 11.82
CA GLY A 83 -0.30 -9.23 13.10
C GLY A 83 -0.13 -7.71 13.04
N ARG A 84 -0.21 -7.11 11.84
CA ARG A 84 -0.08 -5.67 11.61
C ARG A 84 -1.41 -5.04 11.24
N ALA A 85 -1.65 -3.81 11.69
CA ALA A 85 -2.74 -3.00 11.16
C ALA A 85 -2.37 -2.50 9.76
N VAL A 86 -3.22 -2.77 8.78
CA VAL A 86 -3.01 -2.31 7.40
C VAL A 86 -3.31 -0.83 7.31
N VAL A 87 -2.38 -0.05 6.82
CA VAL A 87 -2.51 1.41 6.65
C VAL A 87 -2.46 1.75 5.17
N ALA A 88 -3.37 2.59 4.69
CA ALA A 88 -3.32 3.12 3.34
C ALA A 88 -3.97 4.51 3.26
N HIS A 89 -3.73 5.22 2.17
CA HIS A 89 -4.39 6.49 1.88
C HIS A 89 -5.61 6.25 0.98
N ASN A 90 -6.82 6.21 1.54
CA ASN A 90 -8.04 5.61 1.02
C ASN A 90 -8.08 4.08 1.22
N ALA A 91 -7.77 3.65 2.44
CA ALA A 91 -7.60 2.23 2.80
C ALA A 91 -8.76 1.30 2.39
N ARG A 92 -9.95 1.85 2.11
CA ARG A 92 -11.08 1.07 1.59
C ARG A 92 -10.77 0.46 0.22
N PHE A 93 -10.02 1.21 -0.62
CA PHE A 93 -9.61 0.78 -1.95
C PHE A 93 -8.62 -0.39 -1.84
N ASP A 94 -7.48 -0.16 -1.23
CA ASP A 94 -6.40 -1.14 -1.14
C ASP A 94 -6.81 -2.41 -0.39
N VAL A 95 -7.49 -2.25 0.75
CA VAL A 95 -8.01 -3.39 1.53
C VAL A 95 -9.09 -4.14 0.74
N GLY A 96 -9.85 -3.47 -0.11
CA GLY A 96 -10.81 -4.11 -1.02
C GLY A 96 -10.11 -5.07 -1.99
N PHE A 97 -9.05 -4.61 -2.65
CA PHE A 97 -8.23 -5.44 -3.55
C PHE A 97 -7.53 -6.58 -2.80
N LEU A 98 -6.91 -6.31 -1.65
CA LEU A 98 -6.30 -7.37 -0.84
C LEU A 98 -7.32 -8.44 -0.43
N THR A 99 -8.51 -8.01 0.02
CA THR A 99 -9.57 -8.93 0.46
C THR A 99 -10.01 -9.84 -0.68
N GLN A 100 -10.24 -9.29 -1.86
CA GLN A 100 -10.67 -10.05 -3.03
C GLN A 100 -9.56 -10.97 -3.53
N ALA A 101 -8.37 -10.44 -3.75
CA ALA A 101 -7.26 -11.16 -4.35
C ALA A 101 -6.72 -12.27 -3.43
N LEU A 102 -6.43 -11.95 -2.17
CA LEU A 102 -5.91 -12.93 -1.20
C LEU A 102 -7.00 -13.91 -0.75
N GLY A 103 -8.26 -13.48 -0.74
CA GLY A 103 -9.40 -14.37 -0.50
C GLY A 103 -9.55 -15.41 -1.61
N ALA A 104 -9.41 -15.03 -2.87
CA ALA A 104 -9.45 -15.93 -4.01
C ALA A 104 -8.31 -16.98 -4.00
N LEU A 105 -7.14 -16.58 -3.46
CA LEU A 105 -5.98 -17.47 -3.28
C LEU A 105 -6.05 -18.32 -2.00
N GLY A 106 -7.12 -18.22 -1.18
CA GLY A 106 -7.24 -18.93 0.09
C GLY A 106 -6.24 -18.44 1.16
N ARG A 107 -5.66 -17.25 0.98
CA ARG A 107 -4.72 -16.64 1.94
C ARG A 107 -5.41 -15.77 2.98
N LEU A 108 -6.69 -15.48 2.78
CA LEU A 108 -7.56 -14.79 3.72
C LEU A 108 -8.88 -15.55 3.88
N ASN A 109 -9.30 -15.80 5.10
CA ASN A 109 -10.56 -16.47 5.38
C ASN A 109 -11.75 -15.64 4.86
N ARG A 110 -12.72 -16.33 4.27
CA ARG A 110 -13.90 -15.71 3.68
C ARG A 110 -14.68 -14.90 4.72
N GLY A 111 -15.01 -13.65 4.36
CA GLY A 111 -15.77 -12.76 5.23
C GLY A 111 -14.95 -12.07 6.32
N ALA A 112 -13.64 -12.34 6.40
CA ALA A 112 -12.75 -11.65 7.32
C ALA A 112 -12.67 -10.14 6.98
N ARG A 113 -12.54 -9.33 8.04
CA ARG A 113 -12.39 -7.88 7.91
C ARG A 113 -10.99 -7.49 8.38
N ILE A 114 -10.14 -7.15 7.44
CA ILE A 114 -8.76 -6.73 7.71
C ILE A 114 -8.75 -5.48 8.59
N PRO A 115 -8.09 -5.50 9.76
CA PRO A 115 -7.90 -4.32 10.61
C PRO A 115 -7.11 -3.25 9.86
N ARG A 116 -7.65 -2.03 9.81
CA ARG A 116 -7.08 -0.99 8.97
C ARG A 116 -7.09 0.40 9.63
N VAL A 117 -6.16 1.23 9.21
CA VAL A 117 -6.09 2.66 9.45
C VAL A 117 -6.12 3.39 8.11
N CYS A 118 -6.93 4.43 7.97
CA CYS A 118 -7.04 5.22 6.76
C CYS A 118 -6.50 6.64 6.99
N THR A 119 -5.34 6.96 6.46
CA THR A 119 -4.74 8.29 6.62
C THR A 119 -5.57 9.40 5.98
N MET A 120 -6.33 9.09 4.91
CA MET A 120 -7.28 10.04 4.31
C MET A 120 -8.45 10.39 5.24
N GLU A 121 -8.95 9.41 6.02
CA GLU A 121 -10.01 9.64 6.99
C GLU A 121 -9.48 10.42 8.20
N LEU A 122 -8.28 10.08 8.68
CA LEU A 122 -7.61 10.73 9.80
C LEU A 122 -7.21 12.18 9.52
N ALA A 123 -6.98 12.56 8.26
CA ALA A 123 -6.57 13.90 7.87
C ALA A 123 -7.46 15.00 8.47
N ARG A 124 -8.77 14.75 8.61
CA ARG A 124 -9.73 15.71 9.18
C ARG A 124 -9.40 16.12 10.60
N SER A 125 -8.79 15.23 11.36
CA SER A 125 -8.50 15.43 12.79
C SER A 125 -7.12 16.00 13.05
N TYR A 126 -6.17 15.80 12.12
CA TYR A 126 -4.75 16.06 12.39
C TYR A 126 -4.12 17.16 11.54
N ILE A 127 -4.70 17.49 10.38
CA ILE A 127 -4.19 18.56 9.50
C ILE A 127 -5.31 19.45 8.97
N THR A 128 -4.94 20.69 8.64
CA THR A 128 -5.79 21.59 7.83
C THR A 128 -5.33 21.47 6.40
N THR A 129 -6.20 20.97 5.52
CA THR A 129 -5.86 20.70 4.12
C THR A 129 -7.02 21.08 3.19
N PRO A 130 -6.77 21.66 2.01
CA PRO A 130 -7.82 22.02 1.04
C PRO A 130 -8.44 20.80 0.36
N SER A 131 -7.75 19.65 0.33
CA SER A 131 -8.29 18.40 -0.17
C SER A 131 -7.67 17.21 0.58
N ARG A 132 -8.28 16.04 0.46
CA ARG A 132 -7.79 14.81 1.08
C ARG A 132 -7.03 13.89 0.12
N ARG A 133 -6.53 14.43 -0.99
CA ARG A 133 -5.61 13.70 -1.86
C ARG A 133 -4.27 13.52 -1.15
N LEU A 134 -3.58 12.40 -1.38
CA LEU A 134 -2.30 12.09 -0.74
C LEU A 134 -1.31 13.25 -0.85
N VAL A 135 -1.06 13.75 -2.06
CA VAL A 135 -0.15 14.88 -2.32
C VAL A 135 -0.50 16.09 -1.47
N THR A 136 -1.79 16.50 -1.48
CA THR A 136 -2.23 17.70 -0.75
C THR A 136 -2.14 17.53 0.77
N CYS A 137 -2.42 16.31 1.28
CA CYS A 137 -2.22 15.99 2.69
C CYS A 137 -0.74 16.04 3.07
N CYS A 138 0.15 15.49 2.23
CA CYS A 138 1.59 15.52 2.45
C CYS A 138 2.14 16.96 2.44
N GLU A 139 1.76 17.77 1.47
CA GLU A 139 2.10 19.20 1.44
C GLU A 139 1.67 19.92 2.72
N SER A 140 0.42 19.70 3.16
CA SER A 140 -0.14 20.32 4.37
C SER A 140 0.55 19.85 5.66
N ALA A 141 1.08 18.62 5.67
CA ALA A 141 1.78 18.01 6.81
C ALA A 141 3.29 18.22 6.76
N GLY A 142 3.86 18.81 5.71
CA GLY A 142 5.31 18.91 5.50
C GLY A 142 5.98 17.56 5.25
N VAL A 143 5.22 16.56 4.79
CA VAL A 143 5.72 15.22 4.44
C VAL A 143 6.22 15.23 3.00
N ARG A 144 7.45 14.76 2.79
CA ARG A 144 7.98 14.59 1.42
C ARG A 144 7.27 13.43 0.72
N ILE A 145 6.96 13.65 -0.56
CA ILE A 145 6.48 12.61 -1.46
C ILE A 145 7.51 12.40 -2.56
N GLY A 146 7.76 11.18 -2.94
CA GLY A 146 8.65 10.81 -4.04
C GLY A 146 7.96 10.92 -5.40
N SER A 147 8.13 9.91 -6.24
CA SER A 147 7.45 9.82 -7.54
C SER A 147 5.99 9.42 -7.33
N HIS A 148 5.08 10.39 -7.37
CA HIS A 148 3.64 10.11 -7.25
C HIS A 148 3.18 9.10 -8.32
N HIS A 149 2.30 8.17 -7.91
CA HIS A 149 1.89 6.99 -8.69
C HIS A 149 3.02 5.94 -8.89
N CYS A 150 3.85 5.79 -7.89
CA CYS A 150 4.73 4.67 -7.68
C CYS A 150 4.34 4.09 -6.30
N ALA A 151 3.89 2.85 -6.26
CA ALA A 151 3.28 2.29 -5.05
C ALA A 151 4.19 2.38 -3.82
N LEU A 152 5.50 2.19 -3.96
CA LEU A 152 6.42 2.31 -2.82
C LEU A 152 6.57 3.75 -2.32
N ASP A 153 6.67 4.72 -3.22
CA ASP A 153 6.79 6.14 -2.85
C ASP A 153 5.50 6.65 -2.18
N ASP A 154 4.33 6.23 -2.69
CA ASP A 154 3.04 6.59 -2.10
C ASP A 154 2.82 5.88 -0.75
N ALA A 155 3.28 4.63 -0.57
CA ALA A 155 3.31 3.97 0.73
C ALA A 155 4.24 4.68 1.73
N HIS A 156 5.42 5.14 1.32
CA HIS A 156 6.30 5.95 2.16
C HIS A 156 5.69 7.30 2.56
N ALA A 157 5.02 7.97 1.63
CA ALA A 157 4.28 9.20 1.88
C ALA A 157 3.14 8.99 2.89
N CYS A 158 2.37 7.91 2.71
CA CYS A 158 1.32 7.49 3.62
C CYS A 158 1.87 7.18 5.04
N ALA A 159 3.01 6.48 5.13
CA ALA A 159 3.71 6.25 6.39
C ALA A 159 4.18 7.55 7.05
N GLY A 160 4.64 8.51 6.26
CA GLY A 160 4.97 9.86 6.73
C GLY A 160 3.77 10.58 7.32
N LEU A 161 2.61 10.50 6.69
CA LEU A 161 1.36 11.07 7.20
C LEU A 161 0.95 10.41 8.53
N LEU A 162 1.01 9.08 8.62
CA LEU A 162 0.69 8.38 9.86
C LEU A 162 1.58 8.87 11.00
N ARG A 163 2.89 8.94 10.81
CA ARG A 163 3.85 9.46 11.82
C ARG A 163 3.53 10.91 12.22
N HIS A 164 3.21 11.76 11.25
CA HIS A 164 2.81 13.13 11.54
C HIS A 164 1.55 13.18 12.40
N TYR A 165 0.53 12.37 12.10
CA TYR A 165 -0.70 12.32 12.90
C TYR A 165 -0.46 11.81 14.32
N MET A 166 0.41 10.80 14.48
CA MET A 166 0.82 10.29 15.80
C MET A 166 1.54 11.37 16.60
N SER A 167 2.46 12.13 16.00
CA SER A 167 3.15 13.25 16.65
C SER A 167 2.18 14.34 17.10
N VAL A 168 1.30 14.78 16.19
CA VAL A 168 0.28 15.80 16.51
C VAL A 168 -0.67 15.32 17.61
N GLY A 169 -1.11 14.05 17.57
CA GLY A 169 -1.94 13.46 18.61
C GLY A 169 -1.22 13.44 19.97
N HIS A 170 0.04 13.03 19.98
CA HIS A 170 0.85 13.03 21.19
C HIS A 170 1.02 14.45 21.78
N GLU A 171 1.35 15.44 20.95
CA GLU A 171 1.51 16.84 21.36
C GLU A 171 0.21 17.45 21.94
N ARG A 172 -0.96 17.03 21.45
CA ARG A 172 -2.26 17.43 21.95
C ARG A 172 -2.70 16.69 23.20
N GLY A 173 -2.02 15.61 23.56
CA GLY A 173 -2.46 14.68 24.60
C GLY A 173 -3.72 13.90 24.22
N ASP A 174 -3.95 13.71 22.92
CA ASP A 174 -5.04 12.89 22.42
C ASP A 174 -4.85 11.44 22.84
N ASP A 175 -5.95 10.75 23.16
CA ASP A 175 -5.91 9.29 23.32
C ASP A 175 -5.59 8.67 21.95
N PRO A 176 -4.53 7.83 21.82
CA PRO A 176 -4.13 7.21 20.57
C PRO A 176 -5.12 6.15 20.04
N VAL A 177 -6.40 6.24 20.44
CA VAL A 177 -7.46 5.26 20.16
C VAL A 177 -7.62 4.95 18.67
N ALA A 178 -7.37 5.95 17.80
CA ALA A 178 -7.59 5.76 16.36
C ALA A 178 -6.68 4.69 15.74
N TRP A 179 -5.44 4.58 16.23
CA TRP A 179 -4.46 3.60 15.75
C TRP A 179 -4.18 2.47 16.73
N SER A 180 -4.24 2.73 18.06
CA SER A 180 -4.03 1.67 19.07
C SER A 180 -5.07 0.56 18.98
N ARG A 181 -6.35 0.90 18.79
CA ARG A 181 -7.40 -0.10 18.56
C ARG A 181 -7.18 -0.95 17.31
N SER A 182 -6.59 -0.34 16.27
CA SER A 182 -6.26 -1.08 15.06
C SER A 182 -5.11 -2.05 15.27
N LEU A 183 -4.13 -1.72 16.13
CA LEU A 183 -3.05 -2.62 16.53
C LEU A 183 -3.59 -3.80 17.37
N GLU A 184 -4.45 -3.52 18.35
CA GLU A 184 -5.11 -4.56 19.15
C GLU A 184 -5.93 -5.52 18.26
N SER A 185 -6.70 -4.93 17.34
CA SER A 185 -7.49 -5.71 16.38
C SER A 185 -6.62 -6.54 15.45
N ALA A 186 -5.47 -6.01 15.01
CA ALA A 186 -4.53 -6.73 14.17
C ALA A 186 -3.82 -7.87 14.91
N ALA A 187 -3.45 -7.66 16.17
CA ALA A 187 -2.87 -8.69 17.03
C ALA A 187 -3.84 -9.87 17.27
N ALA A 188 -5.15 -9.59 17.34
CA ALA A 188 -6.20 -10.58 17.50
C ALA A 188 -6.68 -11.21 16.18
N PHE A 189 -6.19 -10.71 15.03
CA PHE A 189 -6.66 -11.14 13.71
C PHE A 189 -5.96 -12.40 13.24
N THR A 190 -6.69 -13.51 13.19
CA THR A 190 -6.18 -14.86 12.86
C THR A 190 -6.67 -15.39 11.51
N ALA A 191 -7.21 -14.52 10.66
CA ALA A 191 -7.81 -14.95 9.40
C ALA A 191 -6.81 -15.07 8.23
N TRP A 192 -5.54 -14.76 8.45
CA TRP A 192 -4.47 -14.95 7.49
C TRP A 192 -3.97 -16.39 7.45
N THR A 193 -3.63 -16.86 6.25
CA THR A 193 -2.99 -18.18 6.04
C THR A 193 -1.85 -18.00 5.04
N TRP A 194 -0.63 -18.44 5.40
CA TRP A 194 0.53 -18.43 4.53
C TRP A 194 1.45 -19.61 4.83
N ASP A 195 2.34 -19.89 3.89
CA ASP A 195 3.44 -20.83 4.06
C ASP A 195 4.74 -20.04 4.30
N GLU A 196 5.36 -20.22 5.44
CA GLU A 196 6.57 -19.49 5.83
C GLU A 196 7.78 -19.85 4.95
N ALA A 197 7.88 -21.11 4.48
CA ALA A 197 8.97 -21.51 3.60
C ALA A 197 8.79 -20.90 2.20
N ALA A 198 7.55 -20.87 1.69
CA ALA A 198 7.22 -20.18 0.45
C ALA A 198 7.49 -18.68 0.56
N ALA A 199 7.05 -18.03 1.64
CA ALA A 199 7.27 -16.60 1.85
C ALA A 199 8.74 -16.20 1.77
N ARG A 200 9.65 -17.02 2.32
CA ARG A 200 11.11 -16.76 2.26
C ARG A 200 11.65 -16.84 0.83
N THR A 201 11.21 -17.81 0.04
CA THR A 201 11.68 -17.98 -1.35
C THR A 201 11.06 -16.94 -2.29
N GLN A 202 9.89 -16.41 -1.95
CA GLN A 202 9.20 -15.37 -2.72
C GLN A 202 9.91 -14.02 -2.65
N GLU A 203 10.75 -13.77 -1.64
CA GLU A 203 11.56 -12.54 -1.56
C GLU A 203 12.49 -12.38 -2.78
N ASP A 204 13.05 -13.47 -3.28
CA ASP A 204 13.95 -13.46 -4.44
C ASP A 204 13.20 -13.21 -5.78
N ARG A 205 11.87 -13.26 -5.76
CA ARG A 205 11.04 -13.03 -6.94
C ARG A 205 10.60 -11.58 -7.11
N LEU A 206 10.82 -10.74 -6.11
CA LEU A 206 10.42 -9.34 -6.17
C LEU A 206 11.08 -8.64 -7.36
N THR A 207 10.27 -7.98 -8.16
CA THR A 207 10.68 -7.21 -9.33
C THR A 207 10.27 -5.75 -9.12
N PRO A 208 11.09 -4.93 -8.42
CA PRO A 208 10.77 -3.53 -8.18
C PRO A 208 10.65 -2.76 -9.49
N ARG A 209 9.82 -1.75 -9.49
CA ARG A 209 9.70 -0.83 -10.62
C ARG A 209 11.04 -0.17 -10.91
N ALA A 210 11.43 -0.09 -12.18
CA ALA A 210 12.68 0.55 -12.58
C ALA A 210 12.69 2.02 -12.11
N GLY A 211 13.64 2.38 -11.25
CA GLY A 211 13.78 3.72 -10.67
C GLY A 211 13.19 3.90 -9.28
N ASP A 212 12.70 2.85 -8.62
CA ASP A 212 12.35 2.90 -7.21
C ASP A 212 13.59 3.32 -6.40
N GLY A 213 13.42 4.39 -5.61
CA GLY A 213 14.53 4.99 -4.85
C GLY A 213 15.39 6.02 -5.61
N VAL A 214 15.12 6.29 -6.88
CA VAL A 214 15.77 7.37 -7.64
C VAL A 214 14.73 8.44 -8.02
N PRO A 215 14.88 9.73 -7.66
CA PRO A 215 13.96 10.78 -8.06
C PRO A 215 13.89 10.84 -9.60
N ARG A 216 12.76 10.47 -10.18
CA ARG A 216 12.52 10.66 -11.61
C ARG A 216 12.20 12.12 -11.86
N GLN A 217 12.85 12.72 -12.87
CA GLN A 217 12.41 14.00 -13.40
C GLN A 217 11.01 13.83 -14.03
N PRO A 218 10.09 14.80 -13.89
CA PRO A 218 8.78 14.74 -14.51
C PRO A 218 8.91 14.48 -16.01
N ARG A 219 8.33 13.41 -16.54
CA ARG A 219 8.19 13.25 -17.98
C ARG A 219 7.31 14.39 -18.48
N GLU A 220 7.89 15.28 -19.28
CA GLU A 220 7.09 16.27 -20.02
C GLU A 220 6.02 15.53 -20.82
N LEU A 221 4.76 15.79 -20.48
CA LEU A 221 3.60 15.36 -21.26
C LEU A 221 3.77 15.93 -22.66
N ARG A 222 4.19 15.11 -23.62
CA ARG A 222 4.14 15.46 -25.03
C ARG A 222 2.67 15.73 -25.37
N ARG A 223 2.33 16.99 -25.58
CA ARG A 223 1.03 17.36 -26.15
C ARG A 223 0.92 16.69 -27.52
N PRO A 224 -0.23 16.06 -27.85
CA PRO A 224 -0.43 15.60 -29.21
C PRO A 224 -0.34 16.81 -30.14
N SER A 225 0.46 16.68 -31.17
CA SER A 225 0.56 17.66 -32.25
C SER A 225 -0.82 17.78 -32.91
N ALA A 226 -1.27 19.01 -33.10
CA ALA A 226 -2.49 19.35 -33.80
C ALA A 226 -2.46 18.91 -35.27
#